data_742daa89edb84315d9505e21f20b5170
#
_entry.id   742daa89edb84315d9505e21f20b5170
#
_cell.length_a   1.000
_cell.length_b   1.000
_cell.length_c   1.000
_cell.angle_alpha   90.00
_cell.angle_beta   90.00
_cell.angle_gamma   90.00
#
_symmetry.space_group_name_H-M   'P 1'
#
loop_
_entity.id
_entity.type
_entity.pdbx_description
1 polymer ?
#
loop_
_entity_poly.entity_id
_entity_poly.type
_entity_poly.pdbx_seq_one_letter_code
_entity_poly.pdbx_strand_id
1 'polypeptide(L)'
;MTDRGDGRAASGMFGRRGARFAAVGVVGVAAAVLAVTPAFAKGSATVSVSPGTVKVGQSVHVKGQGGSDALRYAKFCAQERVGTHGAWHTVKCGRVVAVDTSDAKVDVRVKAGHRGVLQFRGVLYGVDGPRGGHPRADITTQTRTVHVR
;
A
#
# COMPACT_ATOMS: atom_id res chain seq x y z
N MET A 1 -36.28 49.24 16.15
CA MET A 1 -36.45 48.78 17.54
C MET A 1 -35.20 48.02 17.86
N THR A 2 -34.15 48.78 18.30
CA THR A 2 -33.74 49.05 19.69
C THR A 2 -33.66 47.73 20.49
N ASP A 3 -32.51 47.33 21.00
CA ASP A 3 -31.78 47.96 22.11
C ASP A 3 -30.39 47.28 22.25
N ARG A 4 -29.48 47.95 22.37
CA ARG A 4 -28.32 48.41 23.15
C ARG A 4 -28.28 47.85 24.56
N GLY A 5 -27.11 47.33 24.95
CA GLY A 5 -26.71 46.99 26.31
C GLY A 5 -25.20 47.01 26.47
N ASP A 6 -24.69 48.20 26.74
CA ASP A 6 -23.34 48.51 27.24
C ASP A 6 -23.20 48.13 28.72
N GLY A 7 -21.99 47.87 29.14
CA GLY A 7 -21.63 47.75 30.57
C GLY A 7 -20.18 47.25 30.78
N ARG A 8 -19.19 48.12 30.58
CA ARG A 8 -18.31 48.88 31.50
C ARG A 8 -17.75 48.07 32.67
N ALA A 9 -16.51 47.81 32.58
CA ALA A 9 -15.36 48.21 33.39
C ALA A 9 -15.48 48.22 34.95
N ALA A 10 -14.56 47.58 35.60
CA ALA A 10 -13.92 48.09 36.82
C ALA A 10 -12.54 47.44 37.05
N SER A 11 -11.59 48.34 37.14
CA SER A 11 -10.22 48.15 37.60
C SER A 11 -10.20 47.90 39.12
N GLY A 12 -9.28 47.06 39.58
CA GLY A 12 -8.98 46.91 40.99
C GLY A 12 -7.53 46.51 41.20
N MET A 13 -6.84 47.41 41.78
CA MET A 13 -5.40 47.61 41.96
C MET A 13 -4.92 47.07 43.31
N PHE A 14 -3.66 46.66 43.36
CA PHE A 14 -2.75 46.50 44.52
C PHE A 14 -2.90 45.34 45.50
N GLY A 15 -1.80 44.65 45.65
CA GLY A 15 -1.46 43.82 46.81
C GLY A 15 -0.14 43.07 46.67
N ARG A 16 0.98 43.82 46.89
CA ARG A 16 2.29 43.23 47.15
C ARG A 16 2.28 42.52 48.51
N ARG A 17 2.85 41.36 48.64
CA ARG A 17 3.83 40.93 49.69
C ARG A 17 3.89 39.41 49.80
N GLY A 18 5.11 38.87 49.86
CA GLY A 18 5.40 37.65 50.54
C GLY A 18 6.00 36.50 49.74
N ALA A 19 7.31 36.57 49.56
CA ALA A 19 8.12 35.43 49.12
C ALA A 19 8.09 34.30 50.16
N ARG A 20 7.80 33.08 49.72
CA ARG A 20 8.29 31.85 50.37
C ARG A 20 8.44 30.79 49.29
N PHE A 21 9.67 30.49 48.94
CA PHE A 21 10.07 29.39 48.08
C PHE A 21 9.74 28.06 48.78
N ALA A 22 8.76 27.35 48.28
CA ALA A 22 8.60 25.93 48.56
C ALA A 22 8.98 25.19 47.28
N ALA A 23 10.15 24.59 47.28
CA ALA A 23 10.60 23.67 46.25
C ALA A 23 9.75 22.40 46.33
N VAL A 24 8.76 22.29 45.48
CA VAL A 24 8.03 21.04 45.25
C VAL A 24 8.73 20.34 44.09
N GLY A 25 9.44 19.26 44.43
CA GLY A 25 10.05 18.38 43.45
C GLY A 25 8.99 17.76 42.54
N VAL A 26 9.00 18.15 41.28
CA VAL A 26 8.23 17.48 40.26
C VAL A 26 8.94 16.17 39.94
N VAL A 27 8.44 15.08 40.48
CA VAL A 27 8.81 13.73 40.04
C VAL A 27 8.19 13.58 38.66
N GLY A 28 9.02 13.81 37.64
CA GLY A 28 8.68 13.55 36.25
C GLY A 28 8.52 12.05 36.02
N VAL A 29 7.31 11.58 35.99
CA VAL A 29 6.99 10.24 35.47
C VAL A 29 7.27 10.29 33.97
N ALA A 30 8.45 9.82 33.56
CA ALA A 30 8.74 9.56 32.17
C ALA A 30 7.85 8.39 31.72
N ALA A 31 6.72 8.71 31.10
CA ALA A 31 5.92 7.74 30.38
C ALA A 31 6.76 7.28 29.17
N ALA A 32 7.39 6.13 29.30
CA ALA A 32 7.99 5.44 28.16
C ALA A 32 6.86 5.03 27.22
N VAL A 33 6.63 5.82 26.18
CA VAL A 33 5.77 5.44 25.07
C VAL A 33 6.51 4.32 24.34
N LEU A 34 6.14 3.07 24.64
CA LEU A 34 6.54 1.93 23.85
C LEU A 34 5.89 2.11 22.48
N ALA A 35 6.65 2.64 21.54
CA ALA A 35 6.26 2.63 20.13
C ALA A 35 6.17 1.16 19.71
N VAL A 36 4.96 0.62 19.72
CA VAL A 36 4.66 -0.66 19.10
C VAL A 36 4.81 -0.42 17.60
N THR A 37 6.01 -0.67 17.07
CA THR A 37 6.20 -0.74 15.62
C THR A 37 5.37 -1.92 15.14
N PRO A 38 4.36 -1.72 14.26
CA PRO A 38 3.67 -2.84 13.67
C PRO A 38 4.74 -3.69 12.97
N ALA A 39 4.82 -4.96 13.34
CA ALA A 39 5.61 -5.93 12.61
C ALA A 39 4.92 -6.08 11.24
N PHE A 40 5.35 -5.31 10.27
CA PHE A 40 4.94 -5.52 8.88
C PHE A 40 5.47 -6.91 8.51
N ALA A 41 4.56 -7.82 8.14
CA ALA A 41 4.94 -9.05 7.48
C ALA A 41 5.89 -8.64 6.34
N LYS A 42 7.13 -9.15 6.37
CA LYS A 42 8.16 -8.82 5.39
C LYS A 42 7.81 -9.48 4.06
N GLY A 43 6.90 -8.86 3.33
CA GLY A 43 6.51 -9.28 2.00
C GLY A 43 6.60 -8.11 1.05
N SER A 44 7.01 -8.37 -0.18
CA SER A 44 7.03 -7.38 -1.24
C SER A 44 6.56 -7.98 -2.55
N ALA A 45 5.88 -7.16 -3.35
CA ALA A 45 5.47 -7.54 -4.70
C ALA A 45 5.57 -6.33 -5.61
N THR A 46 6.12 -6.53 -6.80
CA THR A 46 6.28 -5.48 -7.81
C THR A 46 5.83 -5.96 -9.17
N VAL A 47 5.30 -5.04 -9.97
CA VAL A 47 5.00 -5.25 -11.39
C VAL A 47 5.55 -4.10 -12.22
N SER A 48 6.18 -4.41 -13.32
CA SER A 48 6.62 -3.46 -14.33
C SER A 48 5.95 -3.77 -15.66
N VAL A 49 5.64 -2.71 -16.40
CA VAL A 49 4.93 -2.79 -17.67
C VAL A 49 5.58 -1.82 -18.64
N SER A 50 5.97 -2.31 -19.82
CA SER A 50 6.60 -1.50 -20.86
C SER A 50 6.24 -1.98 -22.27
N PRO A 51 6.10 -1.04 -23.21
CA PRO A 51 6.05 0.39 -23.06
C PRO A 51 4.69 0.87 -22.47
N GLY A 52 4.66 2.09 -21.91
CA GLY A 52 3.44 2.69 -21.36
C GLY A 52 2.42 3.18 -22.39
N THR A 53 2.82 3.21 -23.68
CA THR A 53 1.96 3.52 -24.82
C THR A 53 2.29 2.60 -25.98
N VAL A 54 1.26 2.02 -26.59
CA VAL A 54 1.39 1.12 -27.76
C VAL A 54 0.30 1.42 -28.79
N LYS A 55 0.51 0.93 -30.01
CA LYS A 55 -0.56 0.87 -31.04
C LYS A 55 -1.33 -0.44 -30.89
N VAL A 56 -2.60 -0.45 -31.37
CA VAL A 56 -3.38 -1.68 -31.52
C VAL A 56 -2.55 -2.73 -32.27
N GLY A 57 -2.54 -3.95 -31.78
CA GLY A 57 -1.77 -5.06 -32.31
C GLY A 57 -0.34 -5.20 -31.80
N GLN A 58 0.22 -4.16 -31.17
CA GLN A 58 1.54 -4.25 -30.53
C GLN A 58 1.45 -4.95 -29.16
N SER A 59 2.58 -5.46 -28.70
CA SER A 59 2.66 -6.16 -27.42
C SER A 59 3.23 -5.28 -26.33
N VAL A 60 2.68 -5.47 -25.13
CA VAL A 60 3.17 -4.92 -23.88
C VAL A 60 3.91 -6.02 -23.12
N HIS A 61 5.04 -5.73 -22.55
CA HIS A 61 5.81 -6.66 -21.73
C HIS A 61 5.49 -6.42 -20.26
N VAL A 62 4.97 -7.43 -19.59
CA VAL A 62 4.60 -7.41 -18.18
C VAL A 62 5.54 -8.35 -17.43
N LYS A 63 6.28 -7.80 -16.48
CA LYS A 63 7.14 -8.56 -15.56
C LYS A 63 6.70 -8.30 -14.15
N GLY A 64 6.67 -9.34 -13.32
CA GLY A 64 6.36 -9.21 -11.92
C GLY A 64 7.11 -10.20 -11.08
N GLN A 65 7.33 -9.83 -9.83
CA GLN A 65 7.93 -10.68 -8.82
C GLN A 65 7.45 -10.32 -7.43
N GLY A 66 7.55 -11.28 -6.53
CA GLY A 66 7.24 -11.05 -5.13
C GLY A 66 7.51 -12.28 -4.26
N GLY A 67 7.67 -12.00 -2.99
CA GLY A 67 7.84 -12.98 -1.93
C GLY A 67 7.27 -12.46 -0.62
N SER A 68 7.02 -13.35 0.31
CA SER A 68 6.47 -13.01 1.63
C SER A 68 6.93 -14.08 2.64
N ASP A 69 7.54 -13.63 3.72
CA ASP A 69 8.02 -14.51 4.80
C ASP A 69 6.88 -15.29 5.49
N ALA A 70 5.63 -14.87 5.25
CA ALA A 70 4.44 -15.56 5.74
C ALA A 70 4.05 -16.80 4.91
N LEU A 71 4.67 -16.98 3.74
CA LEU A 71 4.33 -18.04 2.80
C LEU A 71 5.46 -19.07 2.71
N ARG A 72 5.11 -20.34 2.65
CA ARG A 72 6.06 -21.42 2.35
C ARG A 72 6.21 -21.62 0.85
N TYR A 73 5.10 -21.62 0.12
CA TYR A 73 5.07 -21.74 -1.33
C TYR A 73 4.25 -20.60 -1.92
N ALA A 74 4.71 -20.03 -3.02
CA ALA A 74 4.03 -18.95 -3.70
C ALA A 74 4.12 -19.06 -5.22
N LYS A 75 3.16 -18.44 -5.90
CA LYS A 75 3.21 -18.14 -7.34
C LYS A 75 2.81 -16.70 -7.58
N PHE A 76 3.42 -16.08 -8.57
CA PHE A 76 3.08 -14.72 -8.97
C PHE A 76 2.29 -14.74 -10.28
N CYS A 77 1.15 -14.05 -10.32
CA CYS A 77 0.29 -13.97 -11.49
C CYS A 77 0.18 -12.53 -11.97
N ALA A 78 0.29 -12.32 -13.28
CA ALA A 78 -0.07 -11.08 -13.94
C ALA A 78 -1.55 -11.09 -14.28
N GLN A 79 -2.23 -9.98 -13.95
CA GLN A 79 -3.64 -9.76 -14.29
C GLN A 79 -3.78 -8.51 -15.14
N GLU A 80 -4.73 -8.52 -16.07
CA GLU A 80 -5.10 -7.36 -16.88
C GLU A 80 -6.58 -7.04 -16.76
N ARG A 81 -6.93 -5.79 -17.05
CA ARG A 81 -8.31 -5.37 -17.33
C ARG A 81 -8.35 -4.32 -18.43
N VAL A 82 -9.44 -4.29 -19.17
CA VAL A 82 -9.72 -3.25 -20.16
C VAL A 82 -10.46 -2.10 -19.49
N GLY A 83 -9.98 -0.89 -19.72
CA GLY A 83 -10.50 0.30 -19.06
C GLY A 83 -10.15 0.37 -17.58
N THR A 84 -10.85 1.23 -16.85
CA THR A 84 -10.61 1.48 -15.42
C THR A 84 -11.55 0.71 -14.50
N HIS A 85 -12.64 0.16 -15.03
CA HIS A 85 -13.72 -0.49 -14.27
C HIS A 85 -14.02 -1.93 -14.69
N GLY A 86 -13.29 -2.45 -15.69
CA GLY A 86 -13.45 -3.83 -16.16
C GLY A 86 -13.04 -4.86 -15.10
N ALA A 87 -13.52 -6.08 -15.24
CA ALA A 87 -13.08 -7.21 -14.41
C ALA A 87 -11.59 -7.51 -14.64
N TRP A 88 -10.91 -7.96 -13.60
CA TRP A 88 -9.54 -8.44 -13.70
C TRP A 88 -9.51 -9.87 -14.21
N HIS A 89 -8.68 -10.11 -15.22
CA HIS A 89 -8.43 -11.42 -15.80
C HIS A 89 -6.98 -11.83 -15.61
N THR A 90 -6.73 -13.05 -15.20
CA THR A 90 -5.37 -13.57 -15.10
C THR A 90 -4.84 -13.87 -16.51
N VAL A 91 -3.74 -13.20 -16.86
CA VAL A 91 -3.05 -13.38 -18.15
C VAL A 91 -2.10 -14.58 -18.10
N LYS A 92 -1.27 -14.62 -17.04
CA LYS A 92 -0.29 -15.67 -16.85
C LYS A 92 0.12 -15.74 -15.38
N CYS A 93 0.38 -16.95 -14.92
CA CYS A 93 1.07 -17.18 -13.65
C CYS A 93 2.46 -17.78 -13.90
N GLY A 94 3.41 -17.43 -13.06
CA GLY A 94 4.71 -18.07 -13.00
C GLY A 94 4.66 -19.42 -12.32
N ARG A 95 5.84 -20.04 -12.19
CA ARG A 95 5.99 -21.29 -11.44
C ARG A 95 5.73 -21.08 -9.96
N VAL A 96 5.31 -22.13 -9.30
CA VAL A 96 5.32 -22.19 -7.83
C VAL A 96 6.77 -22.32 -7.36
N VAL A 97 7.13 -21.53 -6.37
CA VAL A 97 8.46 -21.55 -5.74
C VAL A 97 8.32 -21.70 -4.22
N ALA A 98 9.36 -22.25 -3.58
CA ALA A 98 9.52 -22.14 -2.15
C ALA A 98 10.10 -20.75 -1.84
N VAL A 99 9.43 -19.98 -1.00
CA VAL A 99 9.72 -18.54 -0.81
C VAL A 99 11.03 -18.29 -0.05
N ASP A 100 11.48 -19.26 0.72
CA ASP A 100 12.79 -19.25 1.41
C ASP A 100 13.99 -19.30 0.46
N THR A 101 13.78 -19.78 -0.78
CA THR A 101 14.85 -19.94 -1.77
C THR A 101 14.82 -18.93 -2.90
N SER A 102 13.63 -18.40 -3.25
CA SER A 102 13.49 -17.44 -4.36
C SER A 102 12.13 -16.76 -4.38
N ASP A 103 12.10 -15.55 -4.97
CA ASP A 103 10.86 -14.86 -5.29
C ASP A 103 10.07 -15.58 -6.39
N ALA A 104 8.76 -15.59 -6.26
CA ALA A 104 7.86 -15.97 -7.35
C ALA A 104 7.88 -14.91 -8.44
N LYS A 105 7.96 -15.31 -9.72
CA LYS A 105 8.12 -14.41 -10.86
C LYS A 105 7.15 -14.74 -11.98
N VAL A 106 6.76 -13.72 -12.74
CA VAL A 106 6.04 -13.86 -14.01
C VAL A 106 6.67 -12.96 -15.07
N ASP A 107 6.70 -13.46 -16.28
CA ASP A 107 7.14 -12.73 -17.47
C ASP A 107 6.19 -13.09 -18.61
N VAL A 108 5.54 -12.08 -19.21
CA VAL A 108 4.57 -12.29 -20.27
C VAL A 108 4.51 -11.10 -21.22
N ARG A 109 4.24 -11.38 -22.49
CA ARG A 109 3.91 -10.38 -23.52
C ARG A 109 2.42 -10.46 -23.80
N VAL A 110 1.75 -9.33 -23.70
CA VAL A 110 0.30 -9.17 -23.89
C VAL A 110 0.06 -8.31 -25.11
N LYS A 111 -0.70 -8.82 -26.07
CA LYS A 111 -1.06 -8.06 -27.28
C LYS A 111 -2.20 -7.10 -26.98
N ALA A 112 -2.02 -5.82 -27.30
CA ALA A 112 -3.06 -4.80 -27.16
C ALA A 112 -4.10 -4.95 -28.29
N GLY A 113 -5.26 -5.50 -27.98
CA GLY A 113 -6.30 -5.81 -28.98
C GLY A 113 -7.19 -4.63 -29.36
N HIS A 114 -7.35 -3.64 -28.49
CA HIS A 114 -8.30 -2.54 -28.66
C HIS A 114 -7.70 -1.20 -28.25
N ARG A 115 -8.18 -0.11 -28.86
CA ARG A 115 -7.82 1.25 -28.43
C ARG A 115 -8.38 1.54 -27.05
N GLY A 116 -7.71 2.40 -26.30
CA GLY A 116 -8.14 2.86 -24.99
C GLY A 116 -7.10 2.60 -23.90
N VAL A 117 -7.53 2.17 -22.75
CA VAL A 117 -6.69 1.95 -21.59
C VAL A 117 -6.64 0.46 -21.25
N LEU A 118 -5.45 -0.08 -21.10
CA LEU A 118 -5.20 -1.38 -20.48
C LEU A 118 -4.55 -1.14 -19.11
N GLN A 119 -4.98 -1.90 -18.12
CA GLN A 119 -4.39 -1.86 -16.80
C GLN A 119 -3.87 -3.23 -16.41
N PHE A 120 -2.72 -3.23 -15.76
CA PHE A 120 -2.04 -4.44 -15.28
C PHE A 120 -1.76 -4.35 -13.80
N ARG A 121 -1.86 -5.48 -13.12
CA ARG A 121 -1.39 -5.66 -11.75
C ARG A 121 -0.78 -7.04 -11.56
N GLY A 122 0.06 -7.17 -10.55
CA GLY A 122 0.57 -8.45 -10.10
C GLY A 122 -0.15 -8.90 -8.84
N VAL A 123 -0.34 -10.21 -8.69
CA VAL A 123 -0.87 -10.81 -7.47
C VAL A 123 0.04 -11.95 -7.06
N LEU A 124 0.58 -11.85 -5.85
CA LEU A 124 1.28 -12.94 -5.18
C LEU A 124 0.25 -13.82 -4.49
N TYR A 125 0.26 -15.09 -4.82
CA TYR A 125 -0.61 -16.10 -4.20
C TYR A 125 0.23 -17.05 -3.35
N GLY A 126 -0.15 -17.21 -2.08
CA GLY A 126 0.27 -18.34 -1.29
C GLY A 126 -0.44 -19.61 -1.77
N VAL A 127 0.24 -20.74 -1.78
CA VAL A 127 -0.30 -22.05 -2.18
C VAL A 127 0.12 -23.13 -1.20
N ASP A 128 -0.69 -24.18 -1.07
CA ASP A 128 -0.49 -25.21 -0.04
C ASP A 128 0.73 -26.12 -0.27
N GLY A 129 1.32 -26.11 -1.47
CA GLY A 129 2.46 -26.95 -1.77
C GLY A 129 3.07 -26.69 -3.15
N PRO A 130 4.12 -27.44 -3.51
CA PRO A 130 4.88 -27.23 -4.75
C PRO A 130 4.06 -27.46 -6.02
N ARG A 131 2.92 -28.14 -5.92
CA ARG A 131 1.97 -28.33 -7.03
C ARG A 131 0.95 -27.23 -7.18
N GLY A 132 0.91 -26.23 -6.28
CA GLY A 132 0.09 -25.04 -6.41
C GLY A 132 -1.37 -25.17 -5.98
N GLY A 133 -1.70 -26.06 -5.06
CA GLY A 133 -3.06 -26.23 -4.54
C GLY A 133 -3.57 -25.00 -3.78
N HIS A 134 -4.90 -24.78 -3.81
CA HIS A 134 -5.66 -23.79 -3.04
C HIS A 134 -5.02 -22.38 -2.99
N PRO A 135 -4.90 -21.67 -4.11
CA PRO A 135 -4.27 -20.35 -4.15
C PRO A 135 -5.07 -19.32 -3.35
N ARG A 136 -4.39 -18.61 -2.47
CA ARG A 136 -4.93 -17.48 -1.69
C ARG A 136 -4.11 -16.24 -1.99
N ALA A 137 -4.78 -15.14 -2.38
CA ALA A 137 -4.10 -13.88 -2.63
C ALA A 137 -3.50 -13.35 -1.32
N ASP A 138 -2.21 -13.02 -1.35
CA ASP A 138 -1.46 -12.46 -0.22
C ASP A 138 -1.15 -10.98 -0.47
N ILE A 139 -0.47 -10.67 -1.56
CA ILE A 139 -0.12 -9.30 -1.91
C ILE A 139 -0.59 -8.98 -3.34
N THR A 140 -1.23 -7.81 -3.49
CA THR A 140 -1.57 -7.24 -4.80
C THR A 140 -0.75 -5.97 -5.02
N THR A 141 -0.10 -5.86 -6.18
CA THR A 141 0.71 -4.68 -6.52
C THR A 141 -0.16 -3.48 -6.88
N GLN A 142 0.47 -2.31 -6.95
CA GLN A 142 -0.14 -1.15 -7.58
C GLN A 142 -0.45 -1.44 -9.05
N THR A 143 -1.53 -0.82 -9.54
CA THR A 143 -1.93 -0.91 -10.95
C THR A 143 -0.99 -0.10 -11.84
N ARG A 144 -0.63 -0.66 -13.00
CA ARG A 144 0.10 0.01 -14.07
C ARG A 144 -0.81 0.22 -15.26
N THR A 145 -0.79 1.40 -15.84
CA THR A 145 -1.66 1.79 -16.95
C THR A 145 -0.87 1.88 -18.25
N VAL A 146 -1.44 1.36 -19.33
CA VAL A 146 -0.93 1.44 -20.70
C VAL A 146 -1.98 2.09 -21.58
N HIS A 147 -1.57 3.06 -22.39
CA HIS A 147 -2.43 3.72 -23.36
C HIS A 147 -2.28 3.05 -24.73
N VAL A 148 -3.39 2.59 -25.29
CA VAL A 148 -3.46 1.96 -26.62
C VAL A 148 -4.08 2.93 -27.62
N ARG A 149 -3.31 3.29 -28.65
CA ARG A 149 -3.71 4.27 -29.70
C ARG A 149 -4.07 3.59 -31.00
#